data_d0862c4abf01bb982f8fad157a68c071
#
_entry.id   d0862c4abf01bb982f8fad157a68c071
#
_cell.length_a   1.000
_cell.length_b   1.000
_cell.length_c   1.000
_cell.angle_alpha   90.00
_cell.angle_beta   90.00
_cell.angle_gamma   90.00
#
_symmetry.space_group_name_H-M   'P 1'
#
loop_
_entity.id
_entity.type
_entity.pdbx_description
1 polymer ?
#
loop_
_entity_poly.entity_id
_entity_poly.type
_entity_poly.pdbx_seq_one_letter_code
_entity_poly.pdbx_strand_id
1 'polypeptide(L)'
;MASRFGANSSAEEVSEGIDLSGETVVVTGGSAGLGVETARVLALRGARVVCIVRNQTKGEAAMATIRESVPAAEIELAILDLSDLESVRHGADDIAQRFPRIVRLINNAGVMACPLGRTAQGLDTQLGTNHLGHFVLTARLMPSLLAGAPGRIVNLSSGGHRMSPIRFEDPFFEKEAYDKWVAYGQSKTANVLLSVGLDKRYRGRGIRSFAVHPGAIHTELSRHMGQDDLKTLMGKRPQNEPMKFKQIPQGAATSVWAAISPELDGRGGVYCEDCKISKTIESPSDDLGVMAWALDEEAAARLWTLSEEWSNEKFPD
;
A
#
# COMPACT_ATOMS: atom_id res chain seq x y z
N MET A 1 6.16 24.21 -3.49
CA MET A 1 7.20 24.04 -4.53
C MET A 1 6.85 22.77 -5.31
N ALA A 2 7.15 22.71 -6.61
CA ALA A 2 7.03 21.46 -7.35
C ALA A 2 8.14 20.51 -6.86
N SER A 3 7.82 19.20 -6.71
CA SER A 3 8.84 18.20 -6.40
C SER A 3 9.91 18.15 -7.49
N ARG A 4 11.17 17.99 -7.09
CA ARG A 4 12.28 17.78 -8.04
C ARG A 4 12.22 16.41 -8.70
N PHE A 5 11.36 15.51 -8.21
CA PHE A 5 11.18 14.15 -8.67
C PHE A 5 9.92 14.00 -9.53
N GLY A 6 9.83 12.90 -10.29
CA GLY A 6 8.72 12.63 -11.19
C GLY A 6 8.61 11.17 -11.60
N ALA A 7 7.87 10.92 -12.68
CA ALA A 7 7.53 9.58 -13.19
C ALA A 7 8.74 8.67 -13.47
N ASN A 8 9.88 9.26 -13.83
CA ASN A 8 11.09 8.53 -14.20
C ASN A 8 12.10 8.40 -13.04
N SER A 9 11.85 9.05 -11.91
CA SER A 9 12.74 8.96 -10.75
C SER A 9 12.73 7.55 -10.17
N SER A 10 13.89 7.07 -9.75
CA SER A 10 14.05 5.81 -9.06
C SER A 10 13.90 5.96 -7.53
N ALA A 11 13.69 4.83 -6.85
CA ALA A 11 13.63 4.81 -5.39
C ALA A 11 14.97 5.25 -4.74
N GLU A 12 16.10 4.96 -5.36
CA GLU A 12 17.40 5.43 -4.88
C GLU A 12 17.56 6.94 -5.00
N GLU A 13 17.18 7.53 -6.16
CA GLU A 13 17.25 8.98 -6.37
C GLU A 13 16.40 9.75 -5.38
N VAL A 14 15.16 9.32 -5.11
CA VAL A 14 14.25 10.02 -4.18
C VAL A 14 14.69 9.91 -2.72
N SER A 15 15.59 8.98 -2.41
CA SER A 15 16.12 8.72 -1.06
C SER A 15 17.55 9.23 -0.86
N GLU A 16 18.17 9.81 -1.89
CA GLU A 16 19.55 10.25 -1.81
C GLU A 16 19.77 11.29 -0.69
N GLY A 17 20.80 11.06 0.12
CA GLY A 17 21.13 11.94 1.24
C GLY A 17 20.27 11.79 2.49
N ILE A 18 19.29 10.86 2.48
CA ILE A 18 18.47 10.56 3.68
C ILE A 18 19.19 9.49 4.50
N ASP A 19 19.29 9.71 5.81
CA ASP A 19 19.78 8.74 6.78
C ASP A 19 18.59 8.22 7.62
N LEU A 20 18.40 6.92 7.64
CA LEU A 20 17.36 6.21 8.40
C LEU A 20 17.95 5.32 9.51
N SER A 21 19.22 5.54 9.86
CA SER A 21 19.89 4.76 10.90
C SER A 21 19.13 4.79 12.22
N GLY A 22 18.90 3.63 12.82
CA GLY A 22 18.12 3.49 14.04
C GLY A 22 16.59 3.50 13.87
N GLU A 23 16.08 3.65 12.64
CA GLU A 23 14.66 3.56 12.37
C GLU A 23 14.23 2.14 11.98
N THR A 24 13.13 1.66 12.56
CA THR A 24 12.50 0.41 12.13
C THR A 24 11.36 0.71 11.16
N VAL A 25 11.40 0.03 10.02
CA VAL A 25 10.42 0.15 8.94
C VAL A 25 9.82 -1.21 8.65
N VAL A 26 8.50 -1.28 8.53
CA VAL A 26 7.77 -2.51 8.18
C VAL A 26 7.23 -2.41 6.76
N VAL A 27 7.45 -3.44 5.93
CA VAL A 27 7.02 -3.49 4.52
C VAL A 27 6.28 -4.80 4.26
N THR A 28 5.01 -4.73 3.83
CA THR A 28 4.26 -5.92 3.41
C THR A 28 4.56 -6.27 1.94
N GLY A 29 4.57 -7.57 1.62
CA GLY A 29 4.89 -8.05 0.27
C GLY A 29 6.37 -7.95 -0.07
N GLY A 30 7.24 -8.10 0.93
CA GLY A 30 8.70 -8.02 0.80
C GLY A 30 9.37 -9.21 0.10
N SER A 31 8.63 -10.06 -0.62
CA SER A 31 9.19 -11.22 -1.32
C SER A 31 9.31 -11.08 -2.83
N ALA A 32 8.76 -10.01 -3.43
CA ALA A 32 8.82 -9.79 -4.88
C ALA A 32 8.58 -8.32 -5.26
N GLY A 33 9.04 -7.93 -6.44
CA GLY A 33 8.70 -6.69 -7.12
C GLY A 33 8.95 -5.42 -6.30
N LEU A 34 7.92 -4.59 -6.18
CA LEU A 34 8.03 -3.27 -5.54
C LEU A 34 8.39 -3.35 -4.06
N GLY A 35 7.87 -4.37 -3.34
CA GLY A 35 8.15 -4.55 -1.91
C GLY A 35 9.62 -4.84 -1.63
N VAL A 36 10.24 -5.67 -2.46
CA VAL A 36 11.69 -5.97 -2.37
C VAL A 36 12.52 -4.72 -2.63
N GLU A 37 12.21 -3.97 -3.69
CA GLU A 37 12.94 -2.75 -4.02
C GLU A 37 12.76 -1.66 -2.97
N THR A 38 11.53 -1.48 -2.45
CA THR A 38 11.25 -0.56 -1.35
C THR A 38 12.07 -0.93 -0.11
N ALA A 39 12.08 -2.22 0.27
CA ALA A 39 12.86 -2.72 1.40
C ALA A 39 14.37 -2.53 1.18
N ARG A 40 14.86 -2.87 -0.01
CA ARG A 40 16.27 -2.70 -0.37
C ARG A 40 16.75 -1.26 -0.22
N VAL A 41 15.98 -0.32 -0.77
CA VAL A 41 16.36 1.10 -0.75
C VAL A 41 16.29 1.68 0.66
N LEU A 42 15.28 1.32 1.46
CA LEU A 42 15.20 1.78 2.85
C LEU A 42 16.35 1.20 3.69
N ALA A 43 16.72 -0.08 3.48
CA ALA A 43 17.89 -0.68 4.11
C ALA A 43 19.21 -0.04 3.63
N LEU A 44 19.32 0.32 2.34
CA LEU A 44 20.46 1.07 1.80
C LEU A 44 20.65 2.44 2.51
N ARG A 45 19.58 3.02 3.02
CA ARG A 45 19.60 4.27 3.80
C ARG A 45 19.77 4.04 5.31
N GLY A 46 20.07 2.82 5.75
CA GLY A 46 20.40 2.49 7.14
C GLY A 46 19.21 2.05 7.99
N ALA A 47 17.99 1.94 7.43
CA ALA A 47 16.85 1.45 8.19
C ALA A 47 16.99 -0.04 8.52
N ARG A 48 16.50 -0.43 9.72
CA ARG A 48 16.13 -1.83 9.98
C ARG A 48 14.79 -2.10 9.31
N VAL A 49 14.76 -3.04 8.37
CA VAL A 49 13.54 -3.34 7.59
C VAL A 49 12.97 -4.70 7.96
N VAL A 50 11.71 -4.73 8.39
CA VAL A 50 10.95 -5.96 8.64
C VAL A 50 10.09 -6.24 7.41
N CYS A 51 10.47 -7.26 6.64
CA CYS A 51 9.72 -7.71 5.46
C CYS A 51 8.64 -8.71 5.86
N ILE A 52 7.38 -8.32 5.69
CA ILE A 52 6.24 -9.21 5.86
C ILE A 52 6.00 -9.98 4.58
N VAL A 53 5.98 -11.32 4.67
CA VAL A 53 5.77 -12.23 3.55
C VAL A 53 4.83 -13.38 3.95
N ARG A 54 4.16 -13.99 2.97
CA ARG A 54 3.33 -15.17 3.18
C ARG A 54 4.12 -16.49 3.09
N ASN A 55 5.16 -16.49 2.27
CA ASN A 55 5.99 -17.68 2.02
C ASN A 55 7.40 -17.44 2.50
N GLN A 56 7.83 -18.21 3.50
CA GLN A 56 9.15 -18.07 4.12
C GLN A 56 10.29 -18.25 3.13
N THR A 57 10.29 -19.33 2.32
CA THR A 57 11.35 -19.60 1.36
C THR A 57 11.54 -18.48 0.33
N LYS A 58 10.42 -17.93 -0.20
CA LYS A 58 10.49 -16.77 -1.09
C LYS A 58 11.01 -15.52 -0.37
N GLY A 59 10.62 -15.34 0.88
CA GLY A 59 11.12 -14.23 1.71
C GLY A 59 12.61 -14.32 1.95
N GLU A 60 13.10 -15.48 2.34
CA GLU A 60 14.54 -15.74 2.58
C GLU A 60 15.38 -15.51 1.31
N ALA A 61 14.90 -15.98 0.15
CA ALA A 61 15.54 -15.70 -1.14
C ALA A 61 15.59 -14.21 -1.47
N ALA A 62 14.49 -13.47 -1.23
CA ALA A 62 14.46 -12.02 -1.43
C ALA A 62 15.43 -11.28 -0.50
N MET A 63 15.50 -11.68 0.78
CA MET A 63 16.45 -11.09 1.73
C MET A 63 17.90 -11.38 1.34
N ALA A 64 18.23 -12.58 0.82
CA ALA A 64 19.55 -12.90 0.30
C ALA A 64 19.93 -11.95 -0.85
N THR A 65 19.02 -11.75 -1.82
CA THR A 65 19.21 -10.80 -2.93
C THR A 65 19.44 -9.36 -2.45
N ILE A 66 18.71 -8.92 -1.42
CA ILE A 66 18.93 -7.58 -0.86
C ILE A 66 20.32 -7.49 -0.22
N ARG A 67 20.75 -8.48 0.55
CA ARG A 67 22.09 -8.50 1.19
C ARG A 67 23.23 -8.56 0.19
N GLU A 68 23.04 -9.19 -0.97
CA GLU A 68 24.03 -9.16 -2.06
C GLU A 68 24.29 -7.75 -2.57
N SER A 69 23.22 -6.93 -2.69
CA SER A 69 23.32 -5.54 -3.18
C SER A 69 23.59 -4.51 -2.08
N VAL A 70 23.21 -4.83 -0.84
CA VAL A 70 23.39 -4.00 0.35
C VAL A 70 23.93 -4.88 1.49
N PRO A 71 25.25 -5.17 1.54
CA PRO A 71 25.82 -6.11 2.52
C PRO A 71 25.57 -5.75 3.98
N ALA A 72 25.42 -4.47 4.30
CA ALA A 72 25.14 -3.97 5.64
C ALA A 72 23.63 -3.91 5.98
N ALA A 73 22.75 -4.44 5.12
CA ALA A 73 21.30 -4.35 5.34
C ALA A 73 20.86 -5.08 6.62
N GLU A 74 20.27 -4.32 7.53
CA GLU A 74 19.52 -4.86 8.67
C GLU A 74 18.12 -5.24 8.19
N ILE A 75 17.93 -6.49 7.75
CA ILE A 75 16.67 -6.95 7.20
C ILE A 75 16.19 -8.21 7.88
N GLU A 76 14.95 -8.23 8.31
CA GLU A 76 14.32 -9.32 9.05
C GLU A 76 13.03 -9.77 8.38
N LEU A 77 12.61 -10.99 8.68
CA LEU A 77 11.41 -11.60 8.13
C LEU A 77 10.30 -11.69 9.20
N ALA A 78 9.09 -11.42 8.79
CA ALA A 78 7.87 -11.76 9.53
C ALA A 78 6.90 -12.50 8.60
N ILE A 79 6.25 -13.53 9.12
CA ILE A 79 5.37 -14.39 8.31
C ILE A 79 3.93 -14.15 8.71
N LEU A 80 3.10 -13.72 7.78
CA LEU A 80 1.65 -13.69 7.91
C LEU A 80 0.96 -13.69 6.54
N ASP A 81 -0.30 -14.12 6.51
CA ASP A 81 -1.15 -14.06 5.32
C ASP A 81 -2.24 -13.00 5.50
N LEU A 82 -2.21 -11.95 4.67
CA LEU A 82 -3.19 -10.87 4.70
C LEU A 82 -4.61 -11.32 4.31
N SER A 83 -4.77 -12.50 3.73
CA SER A 83 -6.07 -13.10 3.43
C SER A 83 -6.66 -13.91 4.58
N ASP A 84 -5.98 -13.95 5.72
CA ASP A 84 -6.43 -14.56 6.97
C ASP A 84 -6.18 -13.60 8.14
N LEU A 85 -7.26 -13.00 8.67
CA LEU A 85 -7.18 -12.01 9.73
C LEU A 85 -6.60 -12.55 11.04
N GLU A 86 -6.74 -13.85 11.32
CA GLU A 86 -6.10 -14.47 12.50
C GLU A 86 -4.58 -14.56 12.29
N SER A 87 -4.13 -14.95 11.09
CA SER A 87 -2.71 -14.91 10.73
C SER A 87 -2.14 -13.49 10.86
N VAL A 88 -2.92 -12.47 10.45
CA VAL A 88 -2.52 -11.06 10.58
C VAL A 88 -2.37 -10.67 12.04
N ARG A 89 -3.34 -11.02 12.91
CA ARG A 89 -3.28 -10.71 14.35
C ARG A 89 -2.02 -11.30 14.99
N HIS A 90 -1.82 -12.61 14.83
CA HIS A 90 -0.66 -13.29 15.41
C HIS A 90 0.66 -12.72 14.90
N GLY A 91 0.79 -12.51 13.58
CA GLY A 91 2.01 -11.95 13.01
C GLY A 91 2.26 -10.50 13.43
N ALA A 92 1.22 -9.68 13.55
CA ALA A 92 1.34 -8.31 14.01
C ALA A 92 1.74 -8.22 15.50
N ASP A 93 1.20 -9.11 16.35
CA ASP A 93 1.55 -9.18 17.76
C ASP A 93 3.02 -9.61 17.94
N ASP A 94 3.52 -10.59 17.16
CA ASP A 94 4.95 -10.96 17.12
C ASP A 94 5.82 -9.76 16.70
N ILE A 95 5.43 -9.06 15.64
CA ILE A 95 6.17 -7.87 15.17
C ILE A 95 6.19 -6.80 16.26
N ALA A 96 5.06 -6.49 16.88
CA ALA A 96 4.96 -5.45 17.91
C ALA A 96 5.83 -5.79 19.15
N GLN A 97 5.88 -7.08 19.53
CA GLN A 97 6.74 -7.54 20.61
C GLN A 97 8.23 -7.41 20.28
N ARG A 98 8.65 -7.78 19.08
CA ARG A 98 10.05 -7.70 18.62
C ARG A 98 10.48 -6.26 18.34
N PHE A 99 9.56 -5.42 17.86
CA PHE A 99 9.80 -4.06 17.43
C PHE A 99 8.81 -3.09 18.08
N PRO A 100 8.99 -2.77 19.35
CA PRO A 100 8.06 -1.90 20.10
C PRO A 100 8.05 -0.45 19.60
N ARG A 101 8.98 -0.08 18.72
CA ARG A 101 9.08 1.24 18.11
C ARG A 101 9.25 1.11 16.59
N ILE A 102 8.18 1.45 15.85
CA ILE A 102 8.14 1.41 14.39
C ILE A 102 7.93 2.85 13.88
N VAL A 103 8.80 3.32 12.99
CA VAL A 103 8.73 4.69 12.45
C VAL A 103 7.92 4.74 11.15
N ARG A 104 7.97 3.67 10.35
CA ARG A 104 7.25 3.62 9.08
C ARG A 104 6.59 2.26 8.85
N LEU A 105 5.37 2.29 8.30
CA LEU A 105 4.66 1.11 7.81
C LEU A 105 4.30 1.32 6.34
N ILE A 106 4.74 0.41 5.47
CA ILE A 106 4.42 0.41 4.06
C ILE A 106 3.52 -0.80 3.75
N ASN A 107 2.22 -0.56 3.64
CA ASN A 107 1.19 -1.51 3.24
C ASN A 107 1.23 -1.69 1.71
N ASN A 108 2.24 -2.44 1.23
CA ASN A 108 2.53 -2.60 -0.19
C ASN A 108 1.90 -3.84 -0.81
N ALA A 109 1.72 -4.92 -0.06
CA ALA A 109 1.19 -6.17 -0.59
C ALA A 109 -0.20 -6.01 -1.23
N GLY A 110 -0.54 -6.92 -2.13
CA GLY A 110 -1.88 -6.94 -2.71
C GLY A 110 -2.09 -8.04 -3.74
N VAL A 111 -3.35 -8.15 -4.14
CA VAL A 111 -3.81 -9.00 -5.23
C VAL A 111 -4.63 -8.17 -6.21
N MET A 112 -4.67 -8.57 -7.49
CA MET A 112 -5.34 -7.82 -8.55
C MET A 112 -6.05 -8.76 -9.53
N ALA A 113 -7.26 -8.36 -9.92
CA ALA A 113 -8.05 -9.03 -10.95
C ALA A 113 -8.21 -10.55 -10.70
N CYS A 114 -8.29 -10.95 -9.42
CA CYS A 114 -8.49 -12.33 -9.05
C CYS A 114 -9.86 -12.82 -9.50
N PRO A 115 -10.02 -14.11 -9.84
CA PRO A 115 -11.33 -14.74 -9.88
C PRO A 115 -12.09 -14.53 -8.57
N LEU A 116 -13.42 -14.68 -8.60
CA LEU A 116 -14.21 -14.68 -7.37
C LEU A 116 -13.62 -15.70 -6.37
N GLY A 117 -13.27 -15.21 -5.21
CA GLY A 117 -12.73 -16.01 -4.12
C GLY A 117 -13.07 -15.38 -2.78
N ARG A 118 -12.84 -16.11 -1.71
CA ARG A 118 -13.12 -15.67 -0.35
C ARG A 118 -11.86 -15.80 0.52
N THR A 119 -11.68 -14.87 1.43
CA THR A 119 -10.68 -14.98 2.50
C THR A 119 -11.05 -16.04 3.51
N ALA A 120 -10.18 -16.34 4.47
CA ALA A 120 -10.48 -17.28 5.55
C ALA A 120 -11.75 -16.91 6.34
N GLN A 121 -12.08 -15.60 6.41
CA GLN A 121 -13.28 -15.09 7.08
C GLN A 121 -14.48 -14.93 6.14
N GLY A 122 -14.44 -15.48 4.92
CA GLY A 122 -15.55 -15.43 3.96
C GLY A 122 -15.72 -14.09 3.22
N LEU A 123 -14.78 -13.14 3.36
CA LEU A 123 -14.83 -11.84 2.72
C LEU A 123 -14.32 -11.91 1.27
N ASP A 124 -14.70 -10.96 0.41
CA ASP A 124 -14.10 -10.86 -0.94
C ASP A 124 -12.58 -10.84 -0.87
N THR A 125 -11.92 -11.65 -1.72
CA THR A 125 -10.47 -11.82 -1.68
C THR A 125 -9.72 -10.51 -1.88
N GLN A 126 -10.20 -9.62 -2.77
CA GLN A 126 -9.48 -8.39 -3.08
C GLN A 126 -9.68 -7.32 -2.00
N LEU A 127 -10.90 -7.11 -1.54
CA LEU A 127 -11.17 -6.17 -0.44
C LEU A 127 -10.59 -6.70 0.88
N GLY A 128 -10.74 -7.99 1.15
CA GLY A 128 -10.22 -8.64 2.35
C GLY A 128 -8.70 -8.55 2.45
N THR A 129 -7.98 -8.93 1.38
CA THR A 129 -6.51 -8.93 1.39
C THR A 129 -5.92 -7.53 1.30
N ASN A 130 -6.41 -6.72 0.31
CA ASN A 130 -5.79 -5.43 0.01
C ASN A 130 -6.09 -4.36 1.09
N HIS A 131 -7.28 -4.44 1.70
CA HIS A 131 -7.74 -3.45 2.66
C HIS A 131 -7.85 -4.01 4.08
N LEU A 132 -8.70 -5.01 4.33
CA LEU A 132 -8.98 -5.45 5.70
C LEU A 132 -7.77 -6.10 6.37
N GLY A 133 -6.97 -6.88 5.65
CA GLY A 133 -5.71 -7.41 6.17
C GLY A 133 -4.75 -6.31 6.59
N HIS A 134 -4.62 -5.23 5.80
CA HIS A 134 -3.79 -4.09 6.17
C HIS A 134 -4.43 -3.21 7.25
N PHE A 135 -5.75 -3.13 7.30
CA PHE A 135 -6.48 -2.44 8.36
C PHE A 135 -6.17 -3.07 9.73
N VAL A 136 -6.32 -4.39 9.84
CA VAL A 136 -6.00 -5.15 11.07
C VAL A 136 -4.51 -5.04 11.42
N LEU A 137 -3.62 -5.23 10.45
CA LEU A 137 -2.18 -5.08 10.65
C LEU A 137 -1.84 -3.70 11.22
N THR A 138 -2.40 -2.65 10.61
CA THR A 138 -2.14 -1.27 11.03
C THR A 138 -2.69 -0.99 12.43
N ALA A 139 -3.89 -1.49 12.75
CA ALA A 139 -4.49 -1.36 14.08
C ALA A 139 -3.61 -2.00 15.16
N ARG A 140 -3.15 -3.23 14.93
CA ARG A 140 -2.29 -3.97 15.85
C ARG A 140 -0.90 -3.34 16.02
N LEU A 141 -0.33 -2.78 14.97
CA LEU A 141 0.97 -2.11 15.01
C LEU A 141 0.86 -0.64 15.49
N MET A 142 -0.35 -0.08 15.63
CA MET A 142 -0.52 1.34 15.99
C MET A 142 0.17 1.73 17.30
N PRO A 143 0.17 0.94 18.36
CA PRO A 143 0.94 1.29 19.58
C PRO A 143 2.44 1.45 19.29
N SER A 144 3.04 0.54 18.51
CA SER A 144 4.46 0.62 18.12
C SER A 144 4.74 1.80 17.18
N LEU A 145 3.80 2.13 16.30
CA LEU A 145 3.89 3.30 15.41
C LEU A 145 3.83 4.61 16.21
N LEU A 146 2.93 4.70 17.19
CA LEU A 146 2.85 5.86 18.09
C LEU A 146 4.10 6.00 18.96
N ALA A 147 4.68 4.91 19.43
CA ALA A 147 5.96 4.93 20.14
C ALA A 147 7.11 5.36 19.22
N GLY A 148 6.98 5.14 17.90
CA GLY A 148 7.93 5.58 16.89
C GLY A 148 7.71 7.00 16.35
N ALA A 149 6.66 7.70 16.78
CA ALA A 149 6.33 9.03 16.26
C ALA A 149 7.52 10.04 16.42
N PRO A 150 7.71 10.95 15.45
CA PRO A 150 6.89 11.15 14.25
C PRO A 150 7.06 10.04 13.22
N GLY A 151 5.93 9.51 12.71
CA GLY A 151 5.92 8.35 11.82
C GLY A 151 5.03 8.51 10.60
N ARG A 152 5.18 7.58 9.64
CA ARG A 152 4.40 7.59 8.40
C ARG A 152 3.84 6.21 8.06
N ILE A 153 2.61 6.20 7.55
CA ILE A 153 1.94 5.01 7.02
C ILE A 153 1.68 5.25 5.53
N VAL A 154 2.18 4.35 4.69
CA VAL A 154 2.01 4.40 3.23
C VAL A 154 1.15 3.22 2.79
N ASN A 155 -0.02 3.51 2.22
CA ASN A 155 -0.95 2.49 1.72
C ASN A 155 -0.92 2.45 0.20
N LEU A 156 -0.52 1.32 -0.39
CA LEU A 156 -0.49 1.21 -1.85
C LEU A 156 -1.90 1.08 -2.42
N SER A 157 -2.29 2.13 -3.12
CA SER A 157 -3.43 2.19 -4.00
C SER A 157 -3.01 1.87 -5.45
N SER A 158 -3.77 2.36 -6.41
CA SER A 158 -3.56 2.15 -7.84
C SER A 158 -4.39 3.14 -8.63
N GLY A 159 -4.04 3.39 -9.89
CA GLY A 159 -4.98 4.00 -10.85
C GLY A 159 -6.28 3.21 -10.99
N GLY A 160 -6.29 1.95 -10.56
CA GLY A 160 -7.49 1.11 -10.46
C GLY A 160 -8.59 1.65 -9.54
N HIS A 161 -8.28 2.52 -8.56
CA HIS A 161 -9.30 3.16 -7.71
C HIS A 161 -10.37 3.93 -8.52
N ARG A 162 -10.04 4.32 -9.76
CA ARG A 162 -10.96 5.01 -10.68
C ARG A 162 -12.06 4.10 -11.23
N MET A 163 -11.92 2.79 -11.06
CA MET A 163 -12.88 1.80 -11.58
C MET A 163 -14.12 1.65 -10.70
N SER A 164 -14.00 1.96 -9.39
CA SER A 164 -15.12 1.85 -8.46
C SER A 164 -14.90 2.68 -7.19
N PRO A 165 -15.91 3.41 -6.71
CA PRO A 165 -16.00 3.81 -5.30
C PRO A 165 -16.20 2.56 -4.42
N ILE A 166 -16.36 2.74 -3.10
CA ILE A 166 -16.79 1.66 -2.21
C ILE A 166 -18.26 1.33 -2.47
N ARG A 167 -18.53 0.05 -2.63
CA ARG A 167 -19.89 -0.50 -2.80
C ARG A 167 -20.47 -0.84 -1.42
N PHE A 168 -20.83 0.18 -0.66
CA PHE A 168 -21.26 0.00 0.72
C PHE A 168 -22.45 -0.95 0.92
N GLU A 169 -23.32 -1.09 -0.09
CA GLU A 169 -24.53 -1.94 -0.01
C GLU A 169 -24.27 -3.40 -0.37
N ASP A 170 -23.15 -3.68 -1.06
CA ASP A 170 -22.72 -5.04 -1.44
C ASP A 170 -21.18 -5.10 -1.63
N PRO A 171 -20.40 -4.88 -0.56
CA PRO A 171 -18.93 -4.79 -0.66
C PRO A 171 -18.28 -6.12 -1.02
N PHE A 172 -18.97 -7.24 -0.76
CA PHE A 172 -18.44 -8.58 -0.94
C PHE A 172 -19.07 -9.34 -2.11
N PHE A 173 -19.85 -8.67 -2.96
CA PHE A 173 -20.53 -9.31 -4.10
C PHE A 173 -21.37 -10.54 -3.67
N GLU A 174 -22.25 -10.35 -2.72
CA GLU A 174 -23.20 -11.35 -2.26
C GLU A 174 -24.53 -11.26 -2.99
N LYS A 175 -24.87 -10.08 -3.51
CA LYS A 175 -26.14 -9.77 -4.17
C LYS A 175 -25.98 -9.60 -5.69
N GLU A 176 -24.88 -9.01 -6.13
CA GLU A 176 -24.62 -8.71 -7.53
C GLU A 176 -23.54 -9.59 -8.12
N ALA A 177 -23.53 -9.70 -9.46
CA ALA A 177 -22.51 -10.47 -10.17
C ALA A 177 -21.11 -9.89 -9.91
N TYR A 178 -20.16 -10.78 -9.69
CA TYR A 178 -18.79 -10.41 -9.45
C TYR A 178 -18.12 -9.86 -10.72
N ASP A 179 -17.57 -8.65 -10.60
CA ASP A 179 -16.65 -8.08 -11.58
C ASP A 179 -15.29 -7.85 -10.91
N LYS A 180 -14.27 -8.55 -11.40
CA LYS A 180 -12.93 -8.52 -10.81
C LYS A 180 -12.27 -7.15 -10.84
N TRP A 181 -12.62 -6.30 -11.81
CA TRP A 181 -12.08 -4.95 -11.93
C TRP A 181 -12.78 -3.96 -11.00
N VAL A 182 -14.10 -4.12 -10.83
CA VAL A 182 -14.86 -3.37 -9.82
C VAL A 182 -14.39 -3.75 -8.42
N ALA A 183 -14.20 -5.06 -8.14
CA ALA A 183 -13.67 -5.56 -6.87
C ALA A 183 -12.25 -5.03 -6.57
N TYR A 184 -11.37 -5.02 -7.59
CA TYR A 184 -10.05 -4.42 -7.46
C TYR A 184 -10.15 -2.91 -7.21
N GLY A 185 -10.96 -2.20 -8.01
CA GLY A 185 -11.15 -0.76 -7.91
C GLY A 185 -11.60 -0.32 -6.52
N GLN A 186 -12.65 -0.98 -5.98
CA GLN A 186 -13.11 -0.66 -4.63
C GLN A 186 -12.05 -0.95 -3.56
N SER A 187 -11.26 -2.04 -3.69
CA SER A 187 -10.19 -2.33 -2.74
C SER A 187 -9.10 -1.27 -2.74
N LYS A 188 -8.82 -0.66 -3.90
CA LYS A 188 -7.83 0.41 -4.04
C LYS A 188 -8.38 1.79 -3.64
N THR A 189 -9.66 2.04 -3.81
CA THR A 189 -10.37 3.17 -3.19
C THR A 189 -10.36 3.04 -1.67
N ALA A 190 -10.59 1.84 -1.12
CA ALA A 190 -10.52 1.58 0.32
C ALA A 190 -9.15 1.95 0.91
N ASN A 191 -8.06 1.67 0.21
CA ASN A 191 -6.71 2.03 0.67
C ASN A 191 -6.47 3.55 0.66
N VAL A 192 -7.09 4.31 -0.26
CA VAL A 192 -7.04 5.78 -0.21
C VAL A 192 -7.84 6.30 0.99
N LEU A 193 -9.08 5.83 1.16
CA LEU A 193 -9.93 6.22 2.28
C LEU A 193 -9.34 5.83 3.64
N LEU A 194 -8.63 4.69 3.72
CA LEU A 194 -7.87 4.32 4.91
C LEU A 194 -6.79 5.36 5.23
N SER A 195 -6.08 5.87 4.22
CA SER A 195 -5.07 6.91 4.43
C SER A 195 -5.70 8.21 4.92
N VAL A 196 -6.84 8.61 4.39
CA VAL A 196 -7.64 9.77 4.86
C VAL A 196 -8.06 9.58 6.31
N GLY A 197 -8.62 8.41 6.63
CA GLY A 197 -9.09 8.08 7.98
C GLY A 197 -7.97 8.05 9.02
N LEU A 198 -6.82 7.43 8.69
CA LEU A 198 -5.63 7.37 9.55
C LEU A 198 -5.06 8.76 9.82
N ASP A 199 -4.85 9.56 8.77
CA ASP A 199 -4.31 10.91 8.94
C ASP A 199 -5.22 11.78 9.82
N LYS A 200 -6.52 11.74 9.58
CA LYS A 200 -7.50 12.51 10.35
C LYS A 200 -7.44 12.17 11.84
N ARG A 201 -7.28 10.88 12.20
CA ARG A 201 -7.28 10.39 13.58
C ARG A 201 -5.94 10.57 14.29
N TYR A 202 -4.83 10.36 13.59
CA TYR A 202 -3.52 10.24 14.22
C TYR A 202 -2.52 11.35 13.89
N ARG A 203 -2.86 12.32 13.03
CA ARG A 203 -1.97 13.46 12.74
C ARG A 203 -1.61 14.28 13.98
N GLY A 204 -2.55 14.44 14.91
CA GLY A 204 -2.32 15.12 16.19
C GLY A 204 -1.42 14.33 17.16
N ARG A 205 -1.18 13.06 16.88
CA ARG A 205 -0.29 12.15 17.62
C ARG A 205 1.02 11.87 16.87
N GLY A 206 1.30 12.65 15.84
CA GLY A 206 2.56 12.57 15.08
C GLY A 206 2.60 11.51 13.97
N ILE A 207 1.47 10.88 13.61
CA ILE A 207 1.40 9.93 12.50
C ILE A 207 0.74 10.57 11.30
N ARG A 208 1.42 10.51 10.13
CA ARG A 208 0.88 10.94 8.85
C ARG A 208 0.63 9.73 7.96
N SER A 209 -0.41 9.78 7.13
CA SER A 209 -0.74 8.68 6.24
C SER A 209 -0.90 9.13 4.79
N PHE A 210 -0.45 8.30 3.87
CA PHE A 210 -0.39 8.58 2.43
C PHE A 210 -0.92 7.39 1.63
N ALA A 211 -1.75 7.65 0.62
CA ALA A 211 -2.07 6.67 -0.40
C ALA A 211 -1.14 6.85 -1.60
N VAL A 212 -0.66 5.75 -2.18
CA VAL A 212 0.33 5.80 -3.26
C VAL A 212 -0.11 4.99 -4.47
N HIS A 213 -0.01 5.60 -5.66
CA HIS A 213 -0.04 4.87 -6.94
C HIS A 213 1.39 4.71 -7.48
N PRO A 214 1.86 3.49 -7.65
CA PRO A 214 3.24 3.24 -8.09
C PRO A 214 3.44 3.43 -9.61
N GLY A 215 2.36 3.58 -10.38
CA GLY A 215 2.36 3.55 -11.83
C GLY A 215 1.97 2.18 -12.39
N ALA A 216 2.12 1.99 -13.69
CA ALA A 216 1.96 0.69 -14.35
C ALA A 216 3.33 -0.02 -14.38
N ILE A 217 3.43 -1.19 -13.75
CA ILE A 217 4.67 -1.97 -13.65
C ILE A 217 4.35 -3.43 -13.92
N HIS A 218 5.20 -4.12 -14.67
CA HIS A 218 5.14 -5.58 -14.80
C HIS A 218 5.66 -6.24 -13.52
N THR A 219 4.78 -6.83 -12.73
CA THR A 219 5.11 -7.55 -11.49
C THR A 219 4.26 -8.82 -11.37
N GLU A 220 4.54 -9.67 -10.39
CA GLU A 220 3.69 -10.84 -10.07
C GLU A 220 2.24 -10.47 -9.71
N LEU A 221 1.92 -9.19 -9.51
CA LEU A 221 0.56 -8.70 -9.27
C LEU A 221 -0.37 -9.01 -10.44
N SER A 222 0.15 -9.02 -11.68
CA SER A 222 -0.61 -9.31 -12.90
C SER A 222 -0.76 -10.80 -13.23
N ARG A 223 -0.37 -11.72 -12.34
CA ARG A 223 -0.41 -13.18 -12.56
C ARG A 223 -1.79 -13.77 -12.89
N HIS A 224 -2.86 -13.08 -12.51
CA HIS A 224 -4.25 -13.47 -12.81
C HIS A 224 -4.82 -12.80 -14.06
N MET A 225 -4.03 -12.01 -14.78
CA MET A 225 -4.45 -11.29 -15.97
C MET A 225 -4.23 -12.14 -17.22
N GLY A 226 -5.31 -12.27 -18.03
CA GLY A 226 -5.24 -12.81 -19.38
C GLY A 226 -5.11 -11.72 -20.45
N GLN A 227 -5.06 -12.14 -21.73
CA GLN A 227 -4.96 -11.18 -22.86
C GLN A 227 -6.16 -10.23 -22.94
N ASP A 228 -7.36 -10.67 -22.58
CA ASP A 228 -8.56 -9.83 -22.60
C ASP A 228 -8.57 -8.78 -21.49
N ASP A 229 -7.90 -9.07 -20.37
CA ASP A 229 -7.70 -8.10 -19.29
C ASP A 229 -6.81 -6.93 -19.71
N LEU A 230 -5.76 -7.24 -20.46
CA LEU A 230 -4.89 -6.22 -21.04
C LEU A 230 -5.67 -5.34 -22.01
N LYS A 231 -6.53 -5.92 -22.86
CA LYS A 231 -7.40 -5.16 -23.77
C LYS A 231 -8.36 -4.25 -22.99
N THR A 232 -8.96 -4.77 -21.90
CA THR A 232 -9.86 -3.99 -21.05
C THR A 232 -9.16 -2.80 -20.42
N LEU A 233 -7.93 -2.97 -19.92
CA LEU A 233 -7.13 -1.89 -19.36
C LEU A 233 -6.67 -0.88 -20.42
N MET A 234 -6.32 -1.36 -21.62
CA MET A 234 -5.92 -0.52 -22.74
C MET A 234 -7.09 0.21 -23.39
N GLY A 235 -8.27 -0.43 -23.49
CA GLY A 235 -9.46 0.14 -24.14
C GLY A 235 -10.13 1.29 -23.38
N LYS A 236 -9.79 1.49 -22.10
CA LYS A 236 -10.24 2.62 -21.28
C LYS A 236 -9.33 3.85 -21.37
N ARG A 237 -8.30 3.81 -22.21
CA ARG A 237 -7.35 4.92 -22.45
C ARG A 237 -7.56 5.57 -23.81
N PRO A 238 -7.14 6.81 -24.00
CA PRO A 238 -7.09 7.42 -25.32
C PRO A 238 -6.28 6.53 -26.27
N GLN A 239 -6.83 6.23 -27.44
CA GLN A 239 -6.28 5.24 -28.40
C GLN A 239 -4.88 5.57 -28.93
N ASN A 240 -4.36 6.75 -28.66
CA ASN A 240 -3.10 7.25 -29.25
C ASN A 240 -1.89 7.25 -28.29
N GLU A 241 -2.04 6.79 -27.04
CA GLU A 241 -0.91 6.74 -26.12
C GLU A 241 -0.64 5.31 -25.63
N PRO A 242 0.54 4.72 -25.96
CA PRO A 242 0.93 3.43 -25.44
C PRO A 242 1.08 3.50 -23.91
N MET A 243 0.65 2.43 -23.21
CA MET A 243 0.87 2.32 -21.76
C MET A 243 2.39 2.33 -21.49
N LYS A 244 2.85 3.37 -20.83
CA LYS A 244 4.26 3.46 -20.40
C LYS A 244 4.41 2.64 -19.11
N PHE A 245 5.11 1.52 -19.22
CA PHE A 245 5.48 0.73 -18.04
C PHE A 245 6.73 1.31 -17.39
N LYS A 246 6.69 1.47 -16.09
CA LYS A 246 7.85 1.80 -15.27
C LYS A 246 8.67 0.54 -14.98
N GLN A 247 9.97 0.74 -14.80
CA GLN A 247 10.82 -0.27 -14.18
C GLN A 247 10.54 -0.37 -12.68
N ILE A 248 10.92 -1.48 -12.04
CA ILE A 248 10.69 -1.69 -10.60
C ILE A 248 11.27 -0.55 -9.74
N PRO A 249 12.50 -0.03 -9.97
CA PRO A 249 13.03 1.10 -9.21
C PRO A 249 12.19 2.38 -9.32
N GLN A 250 11.64 2.65 -10.50
CA GLN A 250 10.74 3.79 -10.73
C GLN A 250 9.36 3.56 -10.09
N GLY A 251 8.88 2.32 -10.10
CA GLY A 251 7.61 1.96 -9.46
C GLY A 251 7.66 2.08 -7.94
N ALA A 252 8.79 1.76 -7.30
CA ALA A 252 8.98 1.88 -5.86
C ALA A 252 9.21 3.33 -5.41
N ALA A 253 9.61 4.23 -6.33
CA ALA A 253 10.02 5.60 -6.00
C ALA A 253 8.96 6.39 -5.22
N THR A 254 7.68 6.35 -5.65
CA THR A 254 6.63 7.12 -4.97
C THR A 254 6.37 6.58 -3.55
N SER A 255 6.47 5.27 -3.33
CA SER A 255 6.32 4.67 -2.00
C SER A 255 7.46 5.09 -1.07
N VAL A 256 8.70 5.04 -1.55
CA VAL A 256 9.87 5.50 -0.80
C VAL A 256 9.77 6.99 -0.52
N TRP A 257 9.47 7.81 -1.54
CA TRP A 257 9.29 9.25 -1.39
C TRP A 257 8.20 9.60 -0.36
N ALA A 258 7.04 8.94 -0.40
CA ALA A 258 5.97 9.14 0.56
C ALA A 258 6.39 8.76 1.99
N ALA A 259 7.23 7.73 2.13
CA ALA A 259 7.71 7.27 3.42
C ALA A 259 8.74 8.22 4.07
N ILE A 260 9.58 8.93 3.27
CA ILE A 260 10.76 9.60 3.82
C ILE A 260 10.95 11.07 3.40
N SER A 261 10.29 11.54 2.33
CA SER A 261 10.57 12.88 1.80
C SER A 261 10.15 13.99 2.76
N PRO A 262 11.02 14.96 3.05
CA PRO A 262 10.68 16.15 3.82
C PRO A 262 9.66 17.06 3.10
N GLU A 263 9.48 16.92 1.78
CA GLU A 263 8.47 17.66 1.01
C GLU A 263 7.03 17.38 1.49
N LEU A 264 6.84 16.28 2.23
CA LEU A 264 5.54 15.86 2.79
C LEU A 264 5.38 16.18 4.28
N ASP A 265 6.34 16.86 4.90
CA ASP A 265 6.22 17.22 6.30
C ASP A 265 4.99 18.12 6.53
N GLY A 266 4.24 17.81 7.58
CA GLY A 266 2.97 18.47 7.87
C GLY A 266 1.79 18.09 6.97
N ARG A 267 2.00 17.25 5.93
CA ARG A 267 0.96 16.80 5.00
C ARG A 267 0.56 15.37 5.29
N GLY A 268 -0.63 14.97 4.86
CA GLY A 268 -1.14 13.60 4.93
C GLY A 268 -2.63 13.54 4.59
N GLY A 269 -3.20 12.34 4.54
CA GLY A 269 -4.54 12.11 4.03
C GLY A 269 -4.65 12.37 2.52
N VAL A 270 -3.55 12.30 1.79
CA VAL A 270 -3.44 12.65 0.37
C VAL A 270 -3.06 11.45 -0.48
N TYR A 271 -3.36 11.55 -1.77
CA TYR A 271 -2.96 10.57 -2.77
C TYR A 271 -1.72 11.07 -3.52
N CYS A 272 -0.73 10.20 -3.66
CA CYS A 272 0.55 10.49 -4.28
C CYS A 272 0.78 9.60 -5.51
N GLU A 273 1.24 10.20 -6.59
CA GLU A 273 1.70 9.51 -7.80
C GLU A 273 2.87 10.29 -8.41
N ASP A 274 3.80 9.60 -9.07
CA ASP A 274 4.97 10.22 -9.70
C ASP A 274 5.73 11.17 -8.76
N CYS A 275 5.94 10.76 -7.50
CA CYS A 275 6.63 11.51 -6.44
C CYS A 275 6.08 12.93 -6.22
N LYS A 276 4.75 13.08 -6.29
CA LYS A 276 4.04 14.33 -5.99
C LYS A 276 2.65 14.04 -5.43
N ILE A 277 2.05 15.01 -4.75
CA ILE A 277 0.64 14.97 -4.38
C ILE A 277 -0.18 15.19 -5.65
N SER A 278 -1.13 14.30 -5.90
CA SER A 278 -1.98 14.35 -7.08
C SER A 278 -3.12 15.36 -6.95
N LYS A 279 -3.56 15.86 -8.08
CA LYS A 279 -4.81 16.64 -8.18
C LYS A 279 -6.04 15.74 -8.08
N THR A 280 -7.13 16.29 -7.60
CA THR A 280 -8.45 15.65 -7.73
C THR A 280 -8.92 15.74 -9.18
N ILE A 281 -9.56 14.68 -9.66
CA ILE A 281 -10.12 14.56 -11.01
C ILE A 281 -11.59 14.20 -10.95
N GLU A 282 -12.33 14.62 -11.98
CA GLU A 282 -13.76 14.37 -12.13
C GLU A 282 -14.06 13.19 -13.07
N SER A 283 -13.13 12.87 -13.97
CA SER A 283 -13.29 11.80 -14.94
C SER A 283 -12.26 10.68 -14.74
N PRO A 284 -12.70 9.40 -14.76
CA PRO A 284 -11.77 8.25 -14.75
C PRO A 284 -10.81 8.19 -15.95
N SER A 285 -11.13 8.91 -17.03
CA SER A 285 -10.31 8.98 -18.26
C SER A 285 -9.17 9.99 -18.19
N ASP A 286 -9.09 10.81 -17.12
CA ASP A 286 -7.95 11.72 -16.94
C ASP A 286 -6.64 10.92 -16.73
N ASP A 287 -5.53 11.43 -17.25
CA ASP A 287 -4.25 10.71 -17.24
C ASP A 287 -3.73 10.46 -15.82
N LEU A 288 -3.70 11.49 -14.99
CA LEU A 288 -3.20 11.46 -13.62
C LEU A 288 -4.20 12.15 -12.68
N GLY A 289 -4.29 11.62 -11.44
CA GLY A 289 -5.13 12.22 -10.42
C GLY A 289 -5.87 11.20 -9.58
N VAL A 290 -6.58 11.69 -8.58
CA VAL A 290 -7.40 10.89 -7.67
C VAL A 290 -8.86 11.30 -7.81
N MET A 291 -9.76 10.32 -7.88
CA MET A 291 -11.21 10.57 -7.91
C MET A 291 -11.68 11.18 -6.60
N ALA A 292 -12.60 12.16 -6.67
CA ALA A 292 -13.11 12.86 -5.51
C ALA A 292 -13.67 11.90 -4.45
N TRP A 293 -14.39 10.84 -4.84
CA TRP A 293 -14.93 9.85 -3.91
C TRP A 293 -13.88 9.12 -3.06
N ALA A 294 -12.64 9.02 -3.57
CA ALA A 294 -11.57 8.34 -2.85
C ALA A 294 -10.92 9.23 -1.77
N LEU A 295 -11.18 10.53 -1.77
CA LEU A 295 -10.74 11.49 -0.74
C LEU A 295 -11.89 11.96 0.15
N ASP A 296 -13.10 11.44 -0.03
CA ASP A 296 -14.28 11.83 0.73
C ASP A 296 -14.16 11.41 2.20
N GLU A 297 -14.22 12.38 3.11
CA GLU A 297 -14.05 12.16 4.55
C GLU A 297 -15.22 11.41 5.19
N GLU A 298 -16.46 11.57 4.65
CA GLU A 298 -17.63 10.86 5.16
C GLU A 298 -17.57 9.38 4.73
N ALA A 299 -17.20 9.13 3.46
CA ALA A 299 -16.95 7.77 2.99
C ALA A 299 -15.81 7.10 3.77
N ALA A 300 -14.73 7.84 4.09
CA ALA A 300 -13.64 7.33 4.91
C ALA A 300 -14.09 6.98 6.33
N ALA A 301 -14.94 7.79 6.94
CA ALA A 301 -15.50 7.52 8.26
C ALA A 301 -16.46 6.32 8.24
N ARG A 302 -17.33 6.22 7.22
CA ARG A 302 -18.23 5.07 7.03
C ARG A 302 -17.44 3.77 6.83
N LEU A 303 -16.45 3.79 5.93
CA LEU A 303 -15.59 2.63 5.67
C LEU A 303 -14.84 2.21 6.93
N TRP A 304 -14.34 3.16 7.72
CA TRP A 304 -13.65 2.86 8.97
C TRP A 304 -14.52 2.05 9.92
N THR A 305 -15.74 2.54 10.23
CA THR A 305 -16.69 1.82 11.11
C THR A 305 -17.00 0.43 10.58
N LEU A 306 -17.29 0.30 9.28
CA LEU A 306 -17.57 -0.99 8.67
C LEU A 306 -16.33 -1.91 8.66
N SER A 307 -15.13 -1.37 8.48
CA SER A 307 -13.89 -2.17 8.55
C SER A 307 -13.65 -2.71 9.95
N GLU A 308 -13.94 -1.95 11.00
CA GLU A 308 -13.92 -2.44 12.39
C GLU A 308 -14.94 -3.57 12.60
N GLU A 309 -16.16 -3.43 12.07
CA GLU A 309 -17.21 -4.45 12.16
C GLU A 309 -16.81 -5.73 11.38
N TRP A 310 -16.42 -5.60 10.11
CA TRP A 310 -16.09 -6.73 9.24
C TRP A 310 -14.85 -7.49 9.71
N SER A 311 -13.89 -6.79 10.30
CA SER A 311 -12.66 -7.41 10.78
C SER A 311 -12.72 -7.82 12.25
N ASN A 312 -13.73 -7.38 13.00
CA ASN A 312 -13.76 -7.47 14.47
C ASN A 312 -12.46 -6.97 15.12
N GLU A 313 -11.93 -5.84 14.61
CA GLU A 313 -10.71 -5.21 15.11
C GLU A 313 -10.93 -3.72 15.28
N LYS A 314 -10.43 -3.15 16.37
CA LYS A 314 -10.52 -1.71 16.65
C LYS A 314 -9.14 -1.10 16.76
N PHE A 315 -9.02 0.12 16.28
CA PHE A 315 -7.82 0.91 16.52
C PHE A 315 -7.77 1.37 18.00
N PRO A 316 -6.58 1.46 18.57
CA PRO A 316 -6.41 2.05 19.90
C PRO A 316 -6.76 3.55 19.88
N ASP A 317 -7.34 4.01 20.99
CA ASP A 317 -7.69 5.42 21.21
C ASP A 317 -6.44 6.33 21.21
#